data_f91111d1c82f4b59f4a2dc60098492ca
#
_entry.id   f91111d1c82f4b59f4a2dc60098492ca
#
_cell.length_a   1.000
_cell.length_b   1.000
_cell.length_c   1.000
_cell.angle_alpha   90.00
_cell.angle_beta   90.00
_cell.angle_gamma   90.00
#
_symmetry.space_group_name_H-M   'P 1'
#
loop_
_entity.id
_entity.type
_entity.pdbx_description
1 polymer ?
#
loop_
_entity_poly.entity_id
_entity_poly.type
_entity_poly.pdbx_seq_one_letter_code
_entity_poly.pdbx_strand_id
1 'polypeptide(L)'
;RDWSSDVCSSDLLFRSKIDGVQHEFSTLSGVKDDVADIIMNLKKVRFRLMDNEPDKITLSLKGKKVFTAQDIQDASDQYEVLNPDEYITEINSKGKLDIELRIGIGKGYVPSEENDMPNLTVGTLSIDSIFNPVTKVTFNVQPVPGAKAPIEILALDVITDGSITAKDAVSYSATYLRDHLKFIEAIADPSVLEISDGISEETMALRKLLNQTIDEMELSVRSYNCLQAAGIKIGRAHV
;
A
#
# COMPACT_ATOMS: atom_id res chain seq x y z
N ARG A 1 -6.00 3.34 15.39
CA ARG A 1 -5.71 3.42 13.94
C ARG A 1 -4.21 3.33 13.80
N ASP A 2 -3.73 2.26 13.23
CA ASP A 2 -2.32 2.07 12.92
C ASP A 2 -1.91 3.04 11.82
N TRP A 3 -1.38 4.18 12.22
CA TRP A 3 -0.88 5.23 11.33
C TRP A 3 0.33 4.77 10.48
N SER A 4 0.91 3.62 10.81
CA SER A 4 2.11 3.14 10.14
C SER A 4 1.86 2.48 8.78
N SER A 5 0.63 2.06 8.49
CA SER A 5 0.27 1.43 7.22
C SER A 5 -0.23 2.40 6.15
N ASP A 6 -0.78 3.56 6.55
CA ASP A 6 -1.60 4.37 5.66
C ASP A 6 -0.86 5.51 4.92
N VAL A 7 0.32 5.91 5.35
CA VAL A 7 0.91 7.20 4.92
C VAL A 7 1.94 7.10 3.79
N CYS A 8 2.43 5.91 3.45
CA CYS A 8 3.39 5.70 2.35
C CYS A 8 2.94 4.70 1.30
N SER A 9 1.68 4.33 1.30
CA SER A 9 1.08 3.51 0.26
C SER A 9 0.31 4.42 -0.69
N SER A 10 0.63 4.38 -1.97
CA SER A 10 -0.26 4.91 -2.98
C SER A 10 -1.16 3.78 -3.47
N ASP A 11 -2.39 4.15 -3.79
CA ASP A 11 -3.38 3.22 -4.29
C ASP A 11 -3.28 3.19 -5.81
N LEU A 12 -2.96 2.03 -6.36
CA LEU A 12 -2.75 1.86 -7.78
C LEU A 12 -3.47 0.63 -8.32
N LEU A 13 -3.71 0.68 -9.61
CA LEU A 13 -4.15 -0.45 -10.38
C LEU A 13 -3.02 -1.50 -10.46
N PHE A 14 -3.29 -2.72 -9.99
CA PHE A 14 -2.34 -3.82 -10.06
C PHE A 14 -2.78 -4.95 -10.99
N ARG A 15 -4.05 -4.97 -11.43
CA ARG A 15 -4.58 -5.95 -12.38
C ARG A 15 -5.68 -5.37 -13.24
N SER A 16 -5.71 -5.80 -14.51
CA SER A 16 -6.82 -5.57 -15.40
C SER A 16 -7.23 -6.88 -16.07
N LYS A 17 -8.52 -7.05 -16.33
CA LYS A 17 -9.05 -8.09 -17.18
C LYS A 17 -9.89 -7.42 -18.25
N ILE A 18 -9.54 -7.64 -19.50
CA ILE A 18 -10.23 -7.11 -20.66
C ILE A 18 -10.89 -8.29 -21.39
N ASP A 19 -12.19 -8.22 -21.61
CA ASP A 19 -12.90 -9.30 -22.28
C ASP A 19 -12.44 -9.46 -23.73
N GLY A 20 -12.17 -10.70 -24.12
CA GLY A 20 -11.64 -11.02 -25.46
C GLY A 20 -10.13 -10.87 -25.62
N VAL A 21 -9.37 -10.51 -24.57
CA VAL A 21 -7.91 -10.39 -24.58
C VAL A 21 -7.28 -11.59 -23.89
N GLN A 22 -6.25 -12.17 -24.51
CA GLN A 22 -5.48 -13.28 -23.94
C GLN A 22 -4.07 -12.85 -23.50
N HIS A 23 -3.53 -11.81 -24.11
CA HIS A 23 -2.20 -11.27 -23.79
C HIS A 23 -2.12 -9.78 -24.11
N GLU A 24 -1.17 -9.09 -23.57
CA GLU A 24 -0.98 -7.64 -23.66
C GLU A 24 -0.77 -7.09 -25.08
N PHE A 25 -0.30 -7.92 -26.00
CA PHE A 25 -0.08 -7.53 -27.41
C PHE A 25 -1.30 -7.80 -28.30
N SER A 26 -2.48 -7.99 -27.72
CA SER A 26 -3.72 -8.18 -28.49
C SER A 26 -4.28 -6.84 -28.94
N THR A 27 -4.95 -6.85 -30.09
CA THR A 27 -5.74 -5.72 -30.60
C THR A 27 -7.22 -5.96 -30.35
N LEU A 28 -7.95 -4.91 -29.97
CA LEU A 28 -9.38 -4.96 -29.72
C LEU A 28 -10.17 -4.40 -30.90
N SER A 29 -11.14 -5.18 -31.39
CA SER A 29 -12.01 -4.69 -32.47
C SER A 29 -12.90 -3.55 -32.01
N GLY A 30 -12.77 -2.40 -32.67
CA GLY A 30 -13.56 -1.21 -32.36
C GLY A 30 -13.00 -0.33 -31.25
N VAL A 31 -11.79 -0.58 -30.79
CA VAL A 31 -11.01 0.28 -29.92
C VAL A 31 -9.83 0.82 -30.71
N LYS A 32 -9.45 2.07 -30.48
CA LYS A 32 -8.43 2.77 -31.24
C LYS A 32 -7.01 2.33 -30.89
N ASP A 33 -6.77 2.18 -29.59
CA ASP A 33 -5.45 1.89 -29.05
C ASP A 33 -5.30 0.39 -28.77
N ASP A 34 -4.08 -0.13 -28.83
CA ASP A 34 -3.77 -1.51 -28.52
C ASP A 34 -3.85 -1.74 -26.98
N VAL A 35 -3.98 -3.00 -26.58
CA VAL A 35 -4.08 -3.36 -25.16
C VAL A 35 -2.86 -2.87 -24.35
N ALA A 36 -1.67 -2.92 -24.92
CA ALA A 36 -0.45 -2.40 -24.29
C ALA A 36 -0.54 -0.89 -24.00
N ASP A 37 -1.06 -0.11 -24.96
CA ASP A 37 -1.25 1.33 -24.77
C ASP A 37 -2.31 1.63 -23.72
N ILE A 38 -3.42 0.87 -23.71
CA ILE A 38 -4.46 0.97 -22.67
C ILE A 38 -3.87 0.71 -21.27
N ILE A 39 -3.05 -0.34 -21.12
CA ILE A 39 -2.38 -0.65 -19.86
C ILE A 39 -1.43 0.47 -19.44
N MET A 40 -0.63 1.00 -20.38
CA MET A 40 0.27 2.10 -20.09
C MET A 40 -0.47 3.38 -19.66
N ASN A 41 -1.62 3.66 -20.24
CA ASN A 41 -2.45 4.79 -19.81
C ASN A 41 -3.13 4.54 -18.46
N LEU A 42 -3.62 3.32 -18.22
CA LEU A 42 -4.19 2.93 -16.91
C LEU A 42 -3.16 3.05 -15.77
N LYS A 43 -1.88 2.77 -16.01
CA LYS A 43 -0.80 2.96 -15.03
C LYS A 43 -0.60 4.40 -14.58
N LYS A 44 -1.05 5.38 -15.38
CA LYS A 44 -0.95 6.80 -15.06
C LYS A 44 -2.08 7.26 -14.14
N VAL A 45 -3.17 6.51 -14.06
CA VAL A 45 -4.31 6.84 -13.20
C VAL A 45 -3.92 6.69 -11.74
N ARG A 46 -4.18 7.73 -10.95
CA ARG A 46 -3.88 7.76 -9.52
C ARG A 46 -5.17 7.71 -8.73
N PHE A 47 -5.18 6.84 -7.74
CA PHE A 47 -6.33 6.61 -6.87
C PHE A 47 -6.00 7.00 -5.44
N ARG A 48 -7.04 7.31 -4.69
CA ARG A 48 -7.02 7.40 -3.23
C ARG A 48 -8.19 6.56 -2.73
N LEU A 49 -7.90 5.45 -2.05
CA LEU A 49 -8.92 4.62 -1.44
C LEU A 49 -9.51 5.31 -0.20
N MET A 50 -10.82 5.22 -0.06
CA MET A 50 -11.54 5.70 1.13
C MET A 50 -11.55 4.63 2.23
N ASP A 51 -11.51 3.36 1.85
CA ASP A 51 -11.42 2.19 2.72
C ASP A 51 -10.19 1.33 2.37
N ASN A 52 -9.64 0.60 3.36
CA ASN A 52 -8.44 -0.23 3.20
C ASN A 52 -8.67 -1.57 2.47
N GLU A 53 -9.79 -1.76 1.83
CA GLU A 53 -10.08 -2.99 1.09
C GLU A 53 -9.79 -2.80 -0.40
N PRO A 54 -9.13 -3.78 -1.06
CA PRO A 54 -8.91 -3.77 -2.50
C PRO A 54 -10.25 -3.76 -3.23
N ASP A 55 -10.48 -2.78 -4.09
CA ASP A 55 -11.71 -2.68 -4.84
C ASP A 55 -11.63 -3.36 -6.21
N LYS A 56 -12.74 -3.94 -6.60
CA LYS A 56 -12.95 -4.55 -7.91
C LYS A 56 -13.99 -3.77 -8.68
N ILE A 57 -13.56 -3.15 -9.78
CA ILE A 57 -14.40 -2.32 -10.63
C ILE A 57 -14.67 -3.04 -11.93
N THR A 58 -15.93 -3.08 -12.34
CA THR A 58 -16.32 -3.62 -13.63
C THR A 58 -16.98 -2.52 -14.46
N LEU A 59 -16.39 -2.24 -15.62
CA LEU A 59 -16.85 -1.24 -16.58
C LEU A 59 -17.29 -1.89 -17.86
N SER A 60 -18.43 -1.46 -18.41
CA SER A 60 -18.92 -1.89 -19.73
C SER A 60 -19.20 -0.66 -20.58
N LEU A 61 -18.27 -0.34 -21.47
CA LEU A 61 -18.31 0.84 -22.34
C LEU A 61 -18.74 0.44 -23.74
N LYS A 62 -19.72 1.16 -24.32
CA LYS A 62 -20.26 0.88 -25.66
C LYS A 62 -20.46 2.16 -26.44
N GLY A 63 -20.30 2.08 -27.75
CA GLY A 63 -20.53 3.18 -28.68
C GLY A 63 -19.37 4.16 -28.71
N LYS A 64 -19.47 5.19 -29.56
CA LYS A 64 -18.39 6.18 -29.70
C LYS A 64 -18.21 6.97 -28.42
N LYS A 65 -17.13 6.70 -27.70
CA LYS A 65 -16.81 7.34 -26.42
C LYS A 65 -15.31 7.41 -26.23
N VAL A 66 -14.83 8.54 -25.72
CA VAL A 66 -13.49 8.64 -25.16
C VAL A 66 -13.58 8.11 -23.74
N PHE A 67 -12.81 7.09 -23.43
CA PHE A 67 -12.67 6.52 -22.09
C PHE A 67 -11.59 7.27 -21.33
N THR A 68 -11.94 7.86 -20.23
CA THR A 68 -11.06 8.62 -19.35
C THR A 68 -11.11 8.07 -17.92
N ALA A 69 -10.20 8.53 -17.07
CA ALA A 69 -10.18 8.15 -15.66
C ALA A 69 -11.45 8.60 -14.92
N GLN A 70 -12.18 9.62 -15.40
CA GLN A 70 -13.49 10.01 -14.86
C GLN A 70 -14.52 8.88 -14.95
N ASP A 71 -14.53 8.10 -16.04
CA ASP A 71 -15.44 6.97 -16.17
C ASP A 71 -15.19 5.88 -15.12
N ILE A 72 -13.94 5.77 -14.66
CA ILE A 72 -13.58 4.87 -13.55
C ILE A 72 -14.15 5.43 -12.24
N GLN A 73 -14.00 6.74 -11.98
CA GLN A 73 -14.57 7.41 -10.79
C GLN A 73 -16.08 7.21 -10.71
N ASP A 74 -16.79 7.35 -11.84
CA ASP A 74 -18.24 7.24 -11.90
C ASP A 74 -18.75 5.81 -11.60
N ALA A 75 -17.86 4.83 -11.60
CA ALA A 75 -18.23 3.43 -11.39
C ALA A 75 -18.23 2.99 -9.91
N SER A 76 -17.57 3.73 -9.02
CA SER A 76 -17.54 3.41 -7.57
C SER A 76 -17.21 4.65 -6.73
N ASP A 77 -17.82 4.72 -5.56
CA ASP A 77 -17.59 5.75 -4.55
C ASP A 77 -16.54 5.34 -3.49
N GLN A 78 -15.94 4.15 -3.63
CA GLN A 78 -14.99 3.63 -2.63
C GLN A 78 -13.59 4.22 -2.78
N TYR A 79 -13.33 4.88 -3.90
CA TYR A 79 -12.04 5.54 -4.19
C TYR A 79 -12.28 6.90 -4.86
N GLU A 80 -11.29 7.75 -4.74
CA GLU A 80 -11.19 9.04 -5.43
C GLU A 80 -10.12 8.96 -6.51
N VAL A 81 -10.45 9.34 -7.75
CA VAL A 81 -9.49 9.47 -8.84
C VAL A 81 -8.89 10.86 -8.81
N LEU A 82 -7.56 10.95 -8.63
CA LEU A 82 -6.85 12.23 -8.48
C LEU A 82 -6.61 12.96 -9.81
N ASN A 83 -6.61 12.22 -10.93
CA ASN A 83 -6.42 12.76 -12.28
C ASN A 83 -7.54 12.31 -13.24
N PRO A 84 -8.78 12.81 -13.08
CA PRO A 84 -9.95 12.35 -13.83
C PRO A 84 -9.86 12.60 -15.34
N ASP A 85 -9.08 13.58 -15.77
CA ASP A 85 -8.91 13.93 -17.19
C ASP A 85 -7.93 13.04 -17.95
N GLU A 86 -7.30 12.05 -17.26
CA GLU A 86 -6.33 11.16 -17.92
C GLU A 86 -7.00 10.31 -19.00
N TYR A 87 -6.45 10.40 -20.20
CA TYR A 87 -6.92 9.63 -21.36
C TYR A 87 -6.49 8.17 -21.27
N ILE A 88 -7.44 7.25 -21.49
CA ILE A 88 -7.17 5.82 -21.49
C ILE A 88 -7.24 5.27 -22.91
N THR A 89 -8.39 5.39 -23.58
CA THR A 89 -8.56 4.98 -24.98
C THR A 89 -9.80 5.60 -25.63
N GLU A 90 -9.96 5.45 -26.93
CA GLU A 90 -11.15 5.86 -27.67
C GLU A 90 -11.85 4.64 -28.26
N ILE A 91 -13.17 4.56 -28.04
CA ILE A 91 -14.02 3.47 -28.52
C ILE A 91 -14.80 3.98 -29.73
N ASN A 92 -14.78 3.22 -30.82
CA ASN A 92 -15.52 3.51 -32.04
C ASN A 92 -17.02 3.24 -31.87
N SER A 93 -17.86 3.75 -32.79
CA SER A 93 -19.32 3.64 -32.73
C SER A 93 -19.87 2.21 -32.66
N LYS A 94 -19.11 1.23 -33.13
CA LYS A 94 -19.45 -0.21 -33.08
C LYS A 94 -18.64 -0.99 -32.05
N GLY A 95 -17.70 -0.32 -31.35
CA GLY A 95 -16.82 -0.92 -30.35
C GLY A 95 -17.56 -1.19 -29.05
N LYS A 96 -17.07 -2.19 -28.33
CA LYS A 96 -17.44 -2.52 -26.97
C LYS A 96 -16.17 -2.83 -26.20
N LEU A 97 -16.04 -2.27 -25.00
CA LEU A 97 -14.96 -2.55 -24.08
C LEU A 97 -15.55 -2.94 -22.72
N ASP A 98 -15.38 -4.19 -22.36
CA ASP A 98 -15.68 -4.69 -21.02
C ASP A 98 -14.35 -4.88 -20.30
N ILE A 99 -14.16 -4.15 -19.21
CA ILE A 99 -12.92 -4.15 -18.45
C ILE A 99 -13.22 -4.33 -16.95
N GLU A 100 -12.48 -5.19 -16.31
CA GLU A 100 -12.44 -5.37 -14.87
C GLU A 100 -11.09 -4.87 -14.37
N LEU A 101 -11.11 -3.94 -13.44
CA LEU A 101 -9.94 -3.35 -12.83
C LEU A 101 -9.88 -3.75 -11.37
N ARG A 102 -8.68 -3.95 -10.84
CA ARG A 102 -8.45 -4.18 -9.41
C ARG A 102 -7.46 -3.16 -8.90
N ILE A 103 -7.91 -2.39 -7.92
CA ILE A 103 -7.13 -1.38 -7.23
C ILE A 103 -6.73 -1.96 -5.88
N GLY A 104 -5.50 -1.73 -5.48
CA GLY A 104 -4.99 -2.17 -4.19
C GLY A 104 -3.93 -1.23 -3.65
N ILE A 105 -3.63 -1.42 -2.38
CA ILE A 105 -2.64 -0.67 -1.62
C ILE A 105 -1.32 -1.43 -1.65
N GLY A 106 -0.22 -0.74 -1.91
CA GLY A 106 1.10 -1.33 -1.92
C GLY A 106 2.19 -0.37 -1.48
N LYS A 107 3.42 -0.85 -1.44
CA LYS A 107 4.60 -0.06 -1.08
C LYS A 107 5.72 -0.28 -2.10
N GLY A 108 6.34 0.81 -2.54
CA GLY A 108 7.48 0.75 -3.44
C GLY A 108 7.10 0.30 -4.85
N TYR A 109 7.94 -0.50 -5.49
CA TYR A 109 7.71 -1.07 -6.81
C TYR A 109 7.40 -2.56 -6.68
N VAL A 110 6.29 -2.97 -7.28
CA VAL A 110 5.86 -4.37 -7.35
C VAL A 110 5.82 -4.78 -8.82
N PRO A 111 6.68 -5.70 -9.27
CA PRO A 111 6.66 -6.19 -10.64
C PRO A 111 5.40 -7.02 -10.92
N SER A 112 5.03 -7.12 -12.20
CA SER A 112 3.81 -7.84 -12.62
C SER A 112 3.79 -9.30 -12.18
N GLU A 113 4.96 -9.96 -12.15
CA GLU A 113 5.08 -11.36 -11.72
C GLU A 113 4.70 -11.56 -10.24
N GLU A 114 4.99 -10.58 -9.38
CA GLU A 114 4.62 -10.63 -7.95
C GLU A 114 3.13 -10.33 -7.73
N ASN A 115 2.51 -9.63 -8.68
CA ASN A 115 1.07 -9.42 -8.72
C ASN A 115 0.29 -10.65 -9.23
N ASP A 116 0.96 -11.70 -9.72
CA ASP A 116 0.34 -12.95 -10.12
C ASP A 116 -0.07 -13.77 -8.90
N MET A 117 -1.33 -14.22 -8.86
CA MET A 117 -1.80 -15.20 -7.87
C MET A 117 -2.04 -16.56 -8.53
N PRO A 118 -1.75 -17.65 -7.84
CA PRO A 118 -2.19 -18.97 -8.29
C PRO A 118 -3.73 -18.98 -8.34
N ASN A 119 -4.33 -19.17 -9.51
CA ASN A 119 -5.76 -19.17 -9.86
C ASN A 119 -6.26 -17.91 -10.58
N LEU A 120 -5.43 -17.23 -11.35
CA LEU A 120 -5.92 -16.18 -12.25
C LEU A 120 -6.86 -16.75 -13.32
N THR A 121 -7.97 -16.07 -13.53
CA THR A 121 -8.85 -16.39 -14.66
C THR A 121 -8.15 -16.03 -15.96
N VAL A 122 -8.32 -16.88 -16.99
CA VAL A 122 -7.77 -16.62 -18.35
C VAL A 122 -8.16 -15.22 -18.81
N GLY A 123 -7.19 -14.46 -19.31
CA GLY A 123 -7.39 -13.08 -19.78
C GLY A 123 -7.21 -12.00 -18.70
N THR A 124 -6.78 -12.35 -17.48
CA THR A 124 -6.35 -11.37 -16.51
C THR A 124 -4.89 -11.00 -16.78
N LEU A 125 -4.62 -9.70 -16.90
CA LEU A 125 -3.30 -9.14 -17.11
C LEU A 125 -2.81 -8.52 -15.80
N SER A 126 -1.71 -9.03 -15.28
CA SER A 126 -1.03 -8.43 -14.12
C SER A 126 -0.24 -7.22 -14.57
N ILE A 127 -0.31 -6.16 -13.81
CA ILE A 127 0.30 -4.87 -14.12
C ILE A 127 1.36 -4.59 -13.06
N ASP A 128 2.55 -4.19 -13.48
CA ASP A 128 3.56 -3.66 -12.57
C ASP A 128 3.08 -2.34 -11.98
N SER A 129 3.28 -2.16 -10.68
CA SER A 129 2.74 -1.02 -9.94
C SER A 129 3.84 -0.29 -9.18
N ILE A 130 3.87 1.04 -9.33
CA ILE A 130 4.80 1.92 -8.62
C ILE A 130 4.03 2.62 -7.50
N PHE A 131 3.94 1.96 -6.36
CA PHE A 131 3.25 2.47 -5.16
C PHE A 131 4.08 3.54 -4.43
N ASN A 132 4.67 4.48 -5.16
CA ASN A 132 5.44 5.57 -4.57
C ASN A 132 4.77 6.91 -4.86
N PRO A 133 4.24 7.60 -3.84
CA PRO A 133 3.57 8.88 -4.01
C PRO A 133 4.54 10.02 -4.32
N VAL A 134 5.82 9.85 -4.03
CA VAL A 134 6.85 10.87 -4.28
C VAL A 134 7.48 10.64 -5.65
N THR A 135 7.28 11.58 -6.56
CA THR A 135 7.77 11.50 -7.94
C THR A 135 9.17 12.07 -8.11
N LYS A 136 9.51 13.13 -7.36
CA LYS A 136 10.81 13.77 -7.43
C LYS A 136 11.19 14.44 -6.12
N VAL A 137 12.45 14.28 -5.74
CA VAL A 137 13.06 15.01 -4.62
C VAL A 137 14.35 15.65 -5.08
N THR A 138 14.50 16.94 -4.81
CA THR A 138 15.77 17.64 -4.98
C THR A 138 16.14 18.36 -3.67
N PHE A 139 17.41 18.46 -3.39
CA PHE A 139 17.91 19.18 -2.21
C PHE A 139 19.07 20.11 -2.56
N ASN A 140 19.18 21.17 -1.79
CA ASN A 140 20.28 22.10 -1.87
C ASN A 140 20.73 22.50 -0.46
N VAL A 141 22.03 22.50 -0.23
CA VAL A 141 22.61 22.88 1.04
C VAL A 141 23.41 24.17 0.84
N GLN A 142 23.12 25.19 1.63
CA GLN A 142 23.78 26.50 1.54
C GLN A 142 24.24 26.95 2.92
N PRO A 143 25.46 27.54 3.03
CA PRO A 143 25.91 28.13 4.28
C PRO A 143 25.04 29.35 4.65
N VAL A 144 24.79 29.53 5.93
CA VAL A 144 24.08 30.74 6.43
C VAL A 144 25.02 31.94 6.35
N PRO A 145 24.70 32.97 5.55
CA PRO A 145 25.54 34.16 5.44
C PRO A 145 25.68 34.89 6.80
N GLY A 146 26.91 35.18 7.21
CA GLY A 146 27.19 35.92 8.44
C GLY A 146 27.11 35.09 9.74
N ALA A 147 26.89 33.81 9.68
CA ALA A 147 26.93 32.93 10.86
C ALA A 147 28.37 32.78 11.36
N LYS A 148 28.57 32.91 12.69
CA LYS A 148 29.88 32.70 13.33
C LYS A 148 30.25 31.22 13.45
N ALA A 149 29.28 30.33 13.37
CA ALA A 149 29.43 28.86 13.37
C ALA A 149 29.15 28.32 11.97
N PRO A 150 29.69 27.14 11.60
CA PRO A 150 29.37 26.48 10.34
C PRO A 150 27.93 25.93 10.38
N ILE A 151 26.96 26.82 10.15
CA ILE A 151 25.52 26.48 10.10
C ILE A 151 25.10 26.50 8.64
N GLU A 152 24.34 25.49 8.25
CA GLU A 152 23.85 25.30 6.89
C GLU A 152 22.32 25.30 6.84
N ILE A 153 21.78 25.77 5.72
CA ILE A 153 20.35 25.68 5.40
C ILE A 153 20.18 24.54 4.42
N LEU A 154 19.30 23.61 4.76
CA LEU A 154 18.83 22.57 3.86
C LEU A 154 17.51 23.01 3.22
N ALA A 155 17.50 23.18 1.90
CA ALA A 155 16.31 23.38 1.10
C ALA A 155 15.93 22.05 0.43
N LEU A 156 14.69 21.60 0.61
CA LEU A 156 14.13 20.39 0.03
C LEU A 156 12.97 20.77 -0.89
N ASP A 157 13.03 20.33 -2.15
CA ASP A 157 11.92 20.38 -3.09
C ASP A 157 11.36 18.97 -3.28
N VAL A 158 10.11 18.76 -2.92
CA VAL A 158 9.44 17.46 -2.99
C VAL A 158 8.20 17.58 -3.87
N ILE A 159 8.16 16.79 -4.93
CA ILE A 159 7.02 16.71 -5.85
C ILE A 159 6.33 15.38 -5.61
N THR A 160 5.03 15.43 -5.35
CA THR A 160 4.17 14.27 -5.13
C THR A 160 3.15 14.14 -6.27
N ASP A 161 2.53 12.98 -6.37
CA ASP A 161 1.45 12.70 -7.33
C ASP A 161 0.06 13.22 -6.89
N GLY A 162 -0.02 13.87 -5.71
CA GLY A 162 -1.25 14.41 -5.15
C GLY A 162 -1.96 13.50 -4.14
N SER A 163 -1.56 12.23 -4.01
CA SER A 163 -2.11 11.31 -2.99
C SER A 163 -1.71 11.71 -1.57
N ILE A 164 -0.53 12.29 -1.42
CA ILE A 164 0.02 12.78 -0.15
C ILE A 164 0.58 14.20 -0.30
N THR A 165 0.54 15.00 0.76
CA THR A 165 1.22 16.30 0.76
C THR A 165 2.73 16.13 0.90
N ALA A 166 3.52 17.04 0.29
CA ALA A 166 4.99 17.01 0.41
C ALA A 166 5.45 17.10 1.87
N LYS A 167 4.72 17.84 2.72
CA LYS A 167 5.00 17.97 4.15
C LYS A 167 4.82 16.65 4.88
N ASP A 168 3.74 15.94 4.61
CA ASP A 168 3.46 14.66 5.25
C ASP A 168 4.43 13.58 4.78
N ALA A 169 4.81 13.58 3.50
CA ALA A 169 5.82 12.68 2.96
C ALA A 169 7.18 12.82 3.68
N VAL A 170 7.63 14.06 3.91
CA VAL A 170 8.88 14.34 4.64
C VAL A 170 8.76 13.92 6.12
N SER A 171 7.64 14.26 6.77
CA SER A 171 7.38 13.90 8.17
C SER A 171 7.37 12.39 8.37
N TYR A 172 6.71 11.66 7.46
CA TYR A 172 6.67 10.20 7.49
C TYR A 172 8.07 9.59 7.29
N SER A 173 8.81 10.07 6.29
CA SER A 173 10.17 9.59 6.04
C SER A 173 11.08 9.79 7.26
N ALA A 174 10.94 10.93 7.94
CA ALA A 174 11.68 11.20 9.18
C ALA A 174 11.29 10.23 10.30
N THR A 175 9.99 9.95 10.45
CA THR A 175 9.49 8.97 11.43
C THR A 175 10.01 7.57 11.14
N TYR A 176 9.95 7.15 9.88
CA TYR A 176 10.46 5.86 9.44
C TYR A 176 11.96 5.69 9.74
N LEU A 177 12.77 6.70 9.42
CA LEU A 177 14.20 6.70 9.74
C LEU A 177 14.45 6.65 11.25
N ARG A 178 13.73 7.46 12.03
CA ARG A 178 13.81 7.44 13.49
C ARG A 178 13.52 6.07 14.07
N ASP A 179 12.48 5.42 13.59
CA ASP A 179 12.07 4.10 14.10
C ASP A 179 13.08 3.01 13.74
N HIS A 180 13.71 3.10 12.56
CA HIS A 180 14.82 2.21 12.21
C HIS A 180 16.08 2.46 13.09
N LEU A 181 16.38 3.73 13.40
CA LEU A 181 17.51 4.07 14.27
C LEU A 181 17.32 3.57 15.70
N LYS A 182 16.09 3.42 16.19
CA LYS A 182 15.81 2.82 17.50
C LYS A 182 16.35 1.39 17.64
N PHE A 183 16.41 0.61 16.56
CA PHE A 183 17.03 -0.71 16.61
C PHE A 183 18.53 -0.63 16.90
N ILE A 184 19.21 0.40 16.42
CA ILE A 184 20.64 0.62 16.70
C ILE A 184 20.80 1.11 18.14
N GLU A 185 19.95 2.01 18.59
CA GLU A 185 19.92 2.50 19.98
C GLU A 185 19.69 1.38 20.99
N ALA A 186 18.81 0.44 20.65
CA ALA A 186 18.50 -0.73 21.46
C ALA A 186 19.67 -1.73 21.63
N ILE A 187 20.73 -1.61 20.83
CA ILE A 187 21.96 -2.41 21.06
C ILE A 187 22.58 -2.05 22.41
N ALA A 188 22.53 -0.77 22.81
CA ALA A 188 23.04 -0.30 24.08
C ALA A 188 22.00 -0.40 25.22
N ASP A 189 20.74 -0.21 24.91
CA ASP A 189 19.64 -0.25 25.86
C ASP A 189 18.39 -0.94 25.25
N PRO A 190 18.19 -2.24 25.53
CA PRO A 190 17.03 -2.99 25.01
C PRO A 190 15.67 -2.42 25.40
N SER A 191 15.56 -1.64 26.47
CA SER A 191 14.29 -1.03 26.92
C SER A 191 13.72 -0.03 25.92
N VAL A 192 14.54 0.53 25.03
CA VAL A 192 14.13 1.47 23.99
C VAL A 192 13.11 0.85 23.01
N LEU A 193 13.20 -0.44 22.73
CA LEU A 193 12.25 -1.15 21.87
C LEU A 193 10.89 -1.34 22.53
N GLU A 194 10.85 -1.50 23.85
CA GLU A 194 9.61 -1.70 24.59
C GLU A 194 8.75 -0.42 24.59
N ILE A 195 9.38 0.75 24.53
CA ILE A 195 8.69 2.04 24.51
C ILE A 195 8.09 2.38 23.13
N SER A 196 8.68 1.82 22.06
CA SER A 196 8.30 2.18 20.69
C SER A 196 7.12 1.40 20.11
N ASP A 197 6.88 0.20 20.59
CA ASP A 197 5.62 -0.47 20.33
C ASP A 197 4.56 0.26 21.18
N GLY A 198 3.67 1.01 20.55
CA GLY A 198 2.47 1.56 21.19
C GLY A 198 1.56 0.43 21.66
N ILE A 199 2.11 -0.46 22.48
CA ILE A 199 1.40 -1.55 23.11
C ILE A 199 0.40 -0.88 24.04
N SER A 200 -0.88 -0.92 23.65
CA SER A 200 -1.94 -0.46 24.52
C SER A 200 -1.79 -1.16 25.88
N GLU A 201 -2.18 -0.48 26.96
CA GLU A 201 -2.14 -1.08 28.31
C GLU A 201 -2.83 -2.45 28.33
N GLU A 202 -3.83 -2.66 27.48
CA GLU A 202 -4.51 -3.95 27.27
C GLU A 202 -3.58 -5.02 26.70
N THR A 203 -2.71 -4.68 25.72
CA THR A 203 -1.77 -5.63 25.13
C THR A 203 -0.63 -5.96 26.11
N MET A 204 -0.21 -5.00 26.94
CA MET A 204 0.74 -5.27 28.04
C MET A 204 0.14 -6.16 29.12
N ALA A 205 -1.12 -5.92 29.50
CA ALA A 205 -1.85 -6.75 30.44
C ALA A 205 -2.01 -8.17 29.89
N LEU A 206 -2.35 -8.31 28.60
CA LEU A 206 -2.48 -9.60 27.93
C LEU A 206 -1.14 -10.35 27.85
N ARG A 207 -0.03 -9.67 27.50
CA ARG A 207 1.31 -10.26 27.51
C ARG A 207 1.73 -10.71 28.89
N LYS A 208 1.44 -9.91 29.93
CA LYS A 208 1.71 -10.26 31.33
C LYS A 208 0.93 -11.52 31.76
N LEU A 209 -0.34 -11.60 31.36
CA LEU A 209 -1.21 -12.75 31.61
C LEU A 209 -0.72 -14.02 30.88
N LEU A 210 -0.30 -13.87 29.64
CA LEU A 210 0.22 -14.98 28.81
C LEU A 210 1.60 -15.49 29.26
N ASN A 211 2.40 -14.64 29.90
CA ASN A 211 3.73 -15.00 30.41
C ASN A 211 3.71 -15.43 31.87
N GLN A 212 2.55 -15.42 32.55
CA GLN A 212 2.42 -15.97 33.89
C GLN A 212 2.80 -17.45 33.91
N THR A 213 3.52 -17.85 34.94
CA THR A 213 3.83 -19.26 35.16
C THR A 213 2.59 -20.01 35.64
N ILE A 214 2.51 -21.30 35.37
CA ILE A 214 1.38 -22.12 35.84
C ILE A 214 1.24 -22.14 37.36
N ASP A 215 2.32 -21.82 38.10
CA ASP A 215 2.33 -21.68 39.56
C ASP A 215 1.56 -20.44 40.03
N GLU A 216 1.56 -19.35 39.25
CA GLU A 216 0.90 -18.08 39.52
C GLU A 216 -0.58 -18.05 39.09
N MET A 217 -1.03 -19.05 38.34
CA MET A 217 -2.39 -19.07 37.77
C MET A 217 -3.47 -19.61 38.72
N GLU A 218 -3.14 -19.92 39.98
CA GLU A 218 -4.06 -20.45 41.00
C GLU A 218 -4.93 -21.63 40.50
N LEU A 219 -4.34 -22.51 39.73
CA LEU A 219 -5.03 -23.67 39.16
C LEU A 219 -5.31 -24.76 40.20
N SER A 220 -6.34 -25.57 39.97
CA SER A 220 -6.57 -26.72 40.78
C SER A 220 -5.36 -27.69 40.73
N VAL A 221 -5.05 -28.35 41.80
CA VAL A 221 -3.92 -29.31 41.91
C VAL A 221 -3.93 -30.34 40.76
N ARG A 222 -5.12 -30.74 40.35
CA ARG A 222 -5.28 -31.72 39.25
C ARG A 222 -4.92 -31.10 37.90
N SER A 223 -5.35 -29.88 37.63
CA SER A 223 -5.05 -29.13 36.40
C SER A 223 -3.55 -28.80 36.32
N TYR A 224 -2.96 -28.35 37.42
CA TYR A 224 -1.54 -28.07 37.53
C TYR A 224 -0.69 -29.30 37.18
N ASN A 225 -0.96 -30.45 37.83
CA ASN A 225 -0.23 -31.68 37.56
C ASN A 225 -0.36 -32.16 36.12
N CYS A 226 -1.53 -32.00 35.48
CA CYS A 226 -1.71 -32.33 34.06
C CYS A 226 -0.87 -31.44 33.14
N LEU A 227 -0.84 -30.13 33.37
CA LEU A 227 -0.03 -29.19 32.59
C LEU A 227 1.46 -29.42 32.78
N GLN A 228 1.89 -29.68 34.01
CA GLN A 228 3.27 -30.01 34.33
C GLN A 228 3.71 -31.32 33.67
N ALA A 229 2.86 -32.36 33.67
CA ALA A 229 3.13 -33.62 32.99
C ALA A 229 3.19 -33.46 31.46
N ALA A 230 2.48 -32.50 30.89
CA ALA A 230 2.53 -32.12 29.49
C ALA A 230 3.71 -31.20 29.12
N GLY A 231 4.55 -30.81 30.11
CA GLY A 231 5.72 -29.96 29.88
C GLY A 231 5.37 -28.45 29.69
N ILE A 232 4.15 -28.05 29.93
CA ILE A 232 3.68 -26.67 29.80
C ILE A 232 4.03 -25.90 31.10
N LYS A 233 4.87 -24.88 31.00
CA LYS A 233 5.37 -24.11 32.14
C LYS A 233 4.81 -22.69 32.24
N ILE A 234 4.28 -22.17 31.15
CA ILE A 234 3.73 -20.81 31.02
C ILE A 234 2.33 -20.85 30.40
N GLY A 235 1.51 -19.83 30.66
CA GLY A 235 0.14 -19.72 30.13
C GLY A 235 0.02 -19.68 28.61
N ARG A 236 1.13 -19.48 27.89
CA ARG A 236 1.19 -19.56 26.44
C ARG A 236 1.32 -21.03 26.01
N ALA A 237 0.20 -21.66 25.67
CA ALA A 237 0.24 -22.94 25.01
C ALA A 237 0.98 -22.82 23.67
N HIS A 238 1.95 -23.69 23.43
CA HIS A 238 2.56 -23.82 22.10
C HIS A 238 1.48 -24.25 21.11
N VAL A 239 1.18 -23.35 20.19
CA VAL A 239 0.53 -23.70 18.93
C VAL A 239 1.62 -24.04 17.93
#